data_4d3c42de431c1aa8f30a8e3bf66532b5
#
_entry.id   4d3c42de431c1aa8f30a8e3bf66532b5
#
_cell.length_a   1.000
_cell.length_b   1.000
_cell.length_c   1.000
_cell.angle_alpha   90.00
_cell.angle_beta   90.00
_cell.angle_gamma   90.00
#
_symmetry.space_group_name_H-M   'P 1'
#
loop_
_entity.id
_entity.type
_entity.pdbx_description
1 polymer ?
#
loop_
_entity_poly.entity_id
_entity_poly.type
_entity_poly.pdbx_seq_one_letter_code
_entity_poly.pdbx_strand_id
1 'polypeptide(L)'
;AGSPRVESADQRARDNDARTVLESELRKAESKQAELLKEYNNGQPEKQGSEAKNYQKYLDRVAEMKAQIDRNESDIAGIRRELGRMAPPTASTQN
;
A
#
# COMPACT_ATOMS: atom_id res chain seq x y z
N ALA A 1 8.16 -7.40 40.21
CA ALA A 1 8.53 -6.72 39.00
C ALA A 1 8.85 -7.71 37.90
N GLY A 2 8.32 -7.45 36.71
CA GLY A 2 8.63 -8.29 35.59
C GLY A 2 10.09 -8.15 35.20
N SER A 3 10.66 -9.20 34.68
CA SER A 3 12.03 -9.15 34.24
C SER A 3 12.10 -8.42 32.89
N PRO A 4 13.22 -7.79 32.59
CA PRO A 4 13.39 -7.17 31.27
C PRO A 4 13.16 -8.17 30.13
N ARG A 5 13.46 -9.44 30.37
CA ARG A 5 13.26 -10.48 29.36
C ARG A 5 11.79 -10.61 29.01
N VAL A 6 10.90 -10.57 30.00
CA VAL A 6 9.46 -10.68 29.75
C VAL A 6 8.97 -9.48 28.96
N GLU A 7 9.41 -8.28 29.35
CA GLU A 7 9.04 -7.08 28.64
C GLU A 7 9.55 -7.10 27.21
N SER A 8 10.75 -7.59 26.99
CA SER A 8 11.32 -7.70 25.65
C SER A 8 10.54 -8.67 24.79
N ALA A 9 10.09 -9.78 25.37
CA ALA A 9 9.30 -10.74 24.62
C ALA A 9 7.95 -10.15 24.21
N ASP A 10 7.30 -9.41 25.13
CA ASP A 10 6.04 -8.75 24.82
C ASP A 10 6.22 -7.70 23.73
N GLN A 11 7.32 -6.94 23.81
CA GLN A 11 7.59 -5.93 22.82
C GLN A 11 7.82 -6.55 21.45
N ARG A 12 8.56 -7.65 21.38
CA ARG A 12 8.78 -8.34 20.11
C ARG A 12 7.49 -8.89 19.53
N ALA A 13 6.62 -9.41 20.38
CA ALA A 13 5.32 -9.91 19.90
C ALA A 13 4.50 -8.78 19.29
N ARG A 14 4.47 -7.62 19.95
CA ARG A 14 3.75 -6.46 19.41
C ARG A 14 4.37 -5.98 18.11
N ASP A 15 5.70 -5.95 18.03
CA ASP A 15 6.39 -5.54 16.83
C ASP A 15 6.11 -6.50 15.67
N ASN A 16 6.09 -7.79 15.94
CA ASN A 16 5.77 -8.78 14.93
C ASN A 16 4.33 -8.65 14.45
N ASP A 17 3.40 -8.37 15.36
CA ASP A 17 2.00 -8.16 14.98
C ASP A 17 1.87 -6.91 14.11
N ALA A 18 2.55 -5.83 14.49
CA ALA A 18 2.52 -4.59 13.72
C ALA A 18 3.11 -4.81 12.33
N ARG A 19 4.20 -5.56 12.24
CA ARG A 19 4.80 -5.88 10.95
C ARG A 19 3.83 -6.67 10.09
N THR A 20 3.17 -7.66 10.66
CA THR A 20 2.22 -8.49 9.92
C THR A 20 1.08 -7.64 9.35
N VAL A 21 0.57 -6.71 10.14
CA VAL A 21 -0.50 -5.81 9.68
C VAL A 21 0.00 -4.96 8.52
N LEU A 22 1.19 -4.38 8.66
CA LEU A 22 1.75 -3.52 7.61
C LEU A 22 2.03 -4.30 6.33
N GLU A 23 2.52 -5.53 6.47
CA GLU A 23 2.77 -6.37 5.30
C GLU A 23 1.47 -6.70 4.58
N SER A 24 0.41 -6.96 5.34
CA SER A 24 -0.90 -7.21 4.76
C SER A 24 -1.42 -5.97 4.04
N GLU A 25 -1.26 -4.79 4.66
CA GLU A 25 -1.67 -3.55 4.03
C GLU A 25 -0.87 -3.26 2.77
N LEU A 26 0.41 -3.59 2.79
CA LEU A 26 1.25 -3.41 1.61
C LEU A 26 0.75 -4.26 0.46
N ARG A 27 0.45 -5.53 0.72
CA ARG A 27 -0.04 -6.42 -0.33
C ARG A 27 -1.36 -5.91 -0.91
N LYS A 28 -2.26 -5.42 -0.04
CA LYS A 28 -3.54 -4.87 -0.51
C LYS A 28 -3.32 -3.63 -1.37
N ALA A 29 -2.43 -2.76 -0.93
CA ALA A 29 -2.14 -1.53 -1.66
C ALA A 29 -1.49 -1.84 -3.00
N GLU A 30 -0.61 -2.81 -3.05
CA GLU A 30 0.03 -3.22 -4.31
C GLU A 30 -0.97 -3.85 -5.27
N SER A 31 -1.88 -4.68 -4.75
CA SER A 31 -2.95 -5.24 -5.57
C SER A 31 -3.84 -4.14 -6.14
N LYS A 32 -4.21 -3.18 -5.30
CA LYS A 32 -5.02 -2.06 -5.72
C LYS A 32 -4.30 -1.26 -6.81
N GLN A 33 -3.00 -1.05 -6.65
CA GLN A 33 -2.23 -0.30 -7.62
C GLN A 33 -2.20 -1.02 -8.97
N ALA A 34 -2.05 -2.33 -8.96
CA ALA A 34 -2.06 -3.11 -10.20
C ALA A 34 -3.39 -2.96 -10.92
N GLU A 35 -4.51 -3.00 -10.18
CA GLU A 35 -5.83 -2.81 -10.77
C GLU A 35 -6.00 -1.41 -11.32
N LEU A 36 -5.58 -0.41 -10.57
CA LEU A 36 -5.69 0.98 -11.00
C LEU A 36 -4.89 1.22 -12.28
N LEU A 37 -3.68 0.70 -12.34
CA LEU A 37 -2.83 0.89 -13.52
C LEU A 37 -3.42 0.19 -14.73
N LYS A 38 -4.01 -0.99 -14.51
CA LYS A 38 -4.62 -1.73 -15.59
C LYS A 38 -5.81 -0.97 -16.18
N GLU A 39 -6.66 -0.45 -15.30
CA GLU A 39 -7.84 0.31 -15.75
C GLU A 39 -7.46 1.63 -16.38
N TYR A 40 -6.43 2.26 -15.85
CA TYR A 40 -5.95 3.53 -16.36
C TYR A 40 -5.40 3.40 -17.78
N ASN A 41 -4.79 2.28 -18.09
CA ASN A 41 -4.32 1.94 -19.44
C ASN A 41 -3.46 3.06 -20.05
N ASN A 42 -2.45 3.51 -19.32
CA ASN A 42 -1.52 4.56 -19.75
C ASN A 42 -2.23 5.86 -20.13
N GLY A 43 -3.31 6.18 -19.42
CA GLY A 43 -4.04 7.42 -19.65
C GLY A 43 -5.15 7.32 -20.68
N GLN A 44 -5.42 6.10 -21.15
CA GLN A 44 -6.45 5.87 -22.14
C GLN A 44 -7.40 4.76 -21.72
N PRO A 45 -8.07 4.90 -20.56
CA PRO A 45 -9.05 3.91 -20.16
C PRO A 45 -10.23 3.89 -21.13
N GLU A 46 -10.98 2.81 -21.12
CA GLU A 46 -12.15 2.72 -21.96
C GLU A 46 -13.20 3.74 -21.54
N LYS A 47 -13.83 4.36 -22.53
CA LYS A 47 -14.92 5.27 -22.23
C LYS A 47 -16.11 4.52 -21.68
N GLN A 48 -16.79 5.13 -20.73
CA GLN A 48 -17.93 4.54 -20.04
C GLN A 48 -19.14 5.44 -20.14
N GLY A 49 -20.31 4.84 -20.36
CA GLY A 49 -21.57 5.55 -20.33
C GLY A 49 -21.56 6.73 -21.28
N SER A 50 -21.88 7.93 -20.77
CA SER A 50 -22.03 9.11 -21.57
C SER A 50 -20.70 9.74 -21.96
N GLU A 51 -19.58 9.17 -21.56
CA GLU A 51 -18.26 9.76 -21.85
C GLU A 51 -17.99 9.81 -23.36
N ALA A 52 -18.57 8.90 -24.11
CA ALA A 52 -18.43 8.93 -25.57
C ALA A 52 -18.98 10.21 -26.16
N LYS A 53 -19.99 10.81 -25.52
CA LYS A 53 -20.62 12.04 -25.98
C LYS A 53 -20.17 13.26 -25.17
N ASN A 54 -19.47 13.04 -24.08
CA ASN A 54 -19.01 14.12 -23.21
C ASN A 54 -17.54 13.88 -22.91
N TYR A 55 -16.69 14.42 -23.78
CA TYR A 55 -15.26 14.20 -23.69
C TYR A 55 -14.66 14.80 -22.42
N GLN A 56 -15.19 15.93 -21.98
CA GLN A 56 -14.68 16.55 -20.75
C GLN A 56 -14.90 15.64 -19.55
N LYS A 57 -16.04 14.97 -19.50
CA LYS A 57 -16.32 14.03 -18.42
C LYS A 57 -15.30 12.88 -18.43
N TYR A 58 -14.94 12.40 -19.62
CA TYR A 58 -13.90 11.39 -19.76
C TYR A 58 -12.56 11.90 -19.23
N LEU A 59 -12.15 13.10 -19.64
CA LEU A 59 -10.89 13.67 -19.20
C LEU A 59 -10.85 13.86 -17.68
N ASP A 60 -11.96 14.27 -17.09
CA ASP A 60 -12.05 14.44 -15.64
C ASP A 60 -11.86 13.10 -14.92
N ARG A 61 -12.44 12.03 -15.46
CA ARG A 61 -12.26 10.72 -14.88
C ARG A 61 -10.84 10.23 -15.02
N VAL A 62 -10.21 10.47 -16.18
CA VAL A 62 -8.80 10.09 -16.39
C VAL A 62 -7.92 10.82 -15.37
N ALA A 63 -8.16 12.10 -15.13
CA ALA A 63 -7.40 12.87 -14.15
C ALA A 63 -7.59 12.31 -12.74
N GLU A 64 -8.83 11.92 -12.40
CA GLU A 64 -9.11 11.34 -11.09
C GLU A 64 -8.40 10.00 -10.93
N MET A 65 -8.39 9.18 -11.96
CA MET A 65 -7.69 7.90 -11.94
C MET A 65 -6.20 8.10 -11.68
N LYS A 66 -5.59 9.08 -12.37
CA LYS A 66 -4.19 9.39 -12.16
C LYS A 66 -3.91 9.82 -10.74
N ALA A 67 -4.80 10.65 -10.18
CA ALA A 67 -4.67 11.12 -8.81
C ALA A 67 -4.73 9.96 -7.82
N GLN A 68 -5.62 8.98 -8.06
CA GLN A 68 -5.72 7.81 -7.20
C GLN A 68 -4.46 6.96 -7.29
N ILE A 69 -3.93 6.78 -8.49
CA ILE A 69 -2.68 6.03 -8.69
C ILE A 69 -1.55 6.69 -7.90
N ASP A 70 -1.44 8.01 -8.01
CA ASP A 70 -0.38 8.76 -7.33
C ASP A 70 -0.51 8.67 -5.81
N ARG A 71 -1.74 8.79 -5.29
CA ARG A 71 -1.98 8.68 -3.85
C ARG A 71 -1.63 7.28 -3.34
N ASN A 72 -2.06 6.26 -4.08
CA ASN A 72 -1.81 4.89 -3.66
C ASN A 72 -0.32 4.57 -3.72
N GLU A 73 0.38 5.09 -4.71
CA GLU A 73 1.83 4.92 -4.81
C GLU A 73 2.53 5.55 -3.60
N SER A 74 2.06 6.72 -3.21
CA SER A 74 2.59 7.41 -2.04
C SER A 74 2.33 6.59 -0.77
N ASP A 75 1.14 6.00 -0.65
CA ASP A 75 0.81 5.14 0.48
C ASP A 75 1.72 3.92 0.54
N ILE A 76 1.95 3.29 -0.61
CA ILE A 76 2.85 2.14 -0.69
C ILE A 76 4.25 2.53 -0.22
N ALA A 77 4.75 3.66 -0.69
CA ALA A 77 6.07 4.13 -0.29
C ALA A 77 6.14 4.37 1.22
N GLY A 78 5.05 4.91 1.78
CA GLY A 78 4.99 5.14 3.22
C GLY A 78 5.03 3.85 4.02
N ILE A 79 4.26 2.85 3.59
CA ILE A 79 4.23 1.55 4.25
C ILE A 79 5.62 0.89 4.18
N ARG A 80 6.25 0.95 3.03
CA ARG A 80 7.59 0.37 2.86
C ARG A 80 8.61 1.07 3.77
N ARG A 81 8.51 2.39 3.91
CA ARG A 81 9.39 3.11 4.82
C ARG A 81 9.18 2.67 6.26
N GLU A 82 7.92 2.50 6.64
CA GLU A 82 7.61 2.07 8.00
C GLU A 82 8.17 0.68 8.27
N LEU A 83 7.97 -0.25 7.32
CA LEU A 83 8.53 -1.58 7.45
C LEU A 83 10.05 -1.55 7.53
N GLY A 84 10.67 -0.66 6.77
CA GLY A 84 12.12 -0.52 6.77
C GLY A 84 12.69 -0.01 8.10
N ARG A 85 11.87 0.70 8.89
CA ARG A 85 12.30 1.16 10.21
C ARG A 85 12.16 0.09 11.27
N MET A 86 11.37 -0.92 11.03
CA MET A 86 11.15 -1.97 12.00
C MET A 86 12.32 -2.92 12.06
N ALA A 87 12.56 -3.48 13.24
CA ALA A 87 13.56 -4.50 13.38
C ALA A 87 13.17 -5.70 12.51
N PRO A 88 14.14 -6.35 11.89
CA PRO A 88 13.82 -7.54 11.12
C PRO A 88 13.24 -8.63 12.02
N PRO A 89 12.48 -9.56 11.45
CA PRO A 89 11.96 -10.68 12.23
C PRO A 89 13.12 -11.41 12.89
N THR A 90 12.88 -11.85 14.10
CA THR A 90 13.93 -12.52 14.87
C THR A 90 14.52 -13.71 14.15
N ALA A 91 13.69 -14.40 13.41
CA ALA A 91 14.18 -15.57 12.70
C ALA A 91 15.21 -15.23 11.67
N SER A 92 15.23 -13.99 11.21
CA SER A 92 16.14 -13.61 10.16
C SER A 92 17.54 -13.50 10.63
N THR A 93 17.71 -13.57 11.87
CA THR A 93 19.01 -13.44 12.32
C THR A 93 19.82 -14.62 12.07
N GLN A 94 19.68 -14.96 11.62
CA GLN A 94 20.50 -15.60 11.43
C GLN A 94 21.43 -15.55 10.95
N ASN A 95 21.80 -15.05 11.03
CA ASN A 95 22.73 -14.94 10.46
C ASN A 95 23.25 -15.51 10.10
#